data_a5cbc465478042e9a815fc60c5c97386
#
_entry.id   a5cbc465478042e9a815fc60c5c97386
#
_cell.length_a   1.000
_cell.length_b   1.000
_cell.length_c   1.000
_cell.angle_alpha   90.00
_cell.angle_beta   90.00
_cell.angle_gamma   90.00
#
_symmetry.space_group_name_H-M   'P 1'
#
loop_
_entity.id
_entity.type
_entity.pdbx_description
1 polymer ?
#
loop_
_entity_poly.entity_id
_entity_poly.type
_entity_poly.pdbx_seq_one_letter_code
_entity_poly.pdbx_strand_id
1 'polypeptide(L)'
;GAQAHQDLPFEQLVEALQPERNLGHNPLFQVLYNHQTELKGSQHRLPGLEMSGLEWSTNTAKFDLSLDTFEHEKGIGASLTYATDLFDASTIERMARHWLNLLEAIVRQPGQRISELPLLGEDEQQAVLRDWNRNTAAFPDERSIHELIEAQVATAPDAPAVTFGEQTLSYDELNRRAN
;
A
#
# COMPACT_ATOMS: atom_id res chain seq x y z
N GLY A 1 3.37 25.60 6.87
CA GLY A 1 2.00 25.91 7.29
C GLY A 1 1.66 25.41 8.69
N ALA A 2 1.76 24.10 8.99
CA ALA A 2 1.32 23.52 10.27
C ALA A 2 2.04 24.12 11.49
N GLN A 3 3.35 24.30 11.43
CA GLN A 3 4.14 24.91 12.52
C GLN A 3 3.76 26.35 12.84
N ALA A 4 3.20 27.10 11.88
CA ALA A 4 2.74 28.46 12.10
C ALA A 4 1.40 28.53 12.89
N HIS A 5 0.74 27.40 13.10
CA HIS A 5 -0.57 27.29 13.75
C HIS A 5 -0.57 26.24 14.88
N GLN A 6 0.61 25.92 15.42
CA GLN A 6 0.77 24.88 16.46
C GLN A 6 0.20 25.29 17.84
N ASP A 7 -0.07 26.59 18.04
CA ASP A 7 -0.55 27.11 19.32
C ASP A 7 -2.06 26.85 19.54
N LEU A 8 -2.78 26.36 18.52
CA LEU A 8 -4.20 26.03 18.64
C LEU A 8 -4.39 24.72 19.40
N PRO A 9 -5.08 24.73 20.58
CA PRO A 9 -5.34 23.52 21.33
C PRO A 9 -6.20 22.53 20.53
N PHE A 10 -5.88 21.24 20.67
CA PHE A 10 -6.59 20.17 19.96
C PHE A 10 -8.09 20.13 20.25
N GLU A 11 -8.48 20.39 21.50
CA GLU A 11 -9.87 20.42 21.94
C GLU A 11 -10.69 21.52 21.24
N GLN A 12 -10.08 22.68 21.00
CA GLN A 12 -10.73 23.77 20.25
C GLN A 12 -10.91 23.39 18.77
N LEU A 13 -9.96 22.66 18.21
CA LEU A 13 -10.08 22.15 16.84
C LEU A 13 -11.22 21.13 16.72
N VAL A 14 -11.34 20.21 17.68
CA VAL A 14 -12.43 19.25 17.74
C VAL A 14 -13.79 19.94 17.90
N GLU A 15 -13.87 20.97 18.75
CA GLU A 15 -15.09 21.75 18.96
C GLU A 15 -15.52 22.51 17.70
N ALA A 16 -14.56 23.11 16.99
CA ALA A 16 -14.83 23.88 15.78
C ALA A 16 -15.26 23.00 14.61
N LEU A 17 -14.64 21.82 14.44
CA LEU A 17 -14.91 20.91 13.33
C LEU A 17 -16.08 19.96 13.57
N GLN A 18 -16.49 19.78 14.83
CA GLN A 18 -17.59 18.87 15.24
C GLN A 18 -17.58 17.51 14.53
N PRO A 19 -16.45 16.78 14.52
CA PRO A 19 -16.39 15.49 13.85
C PRO A 19 -17.36 14.48 14.50
N GLU A 20 -17.80 13.50 13.74
CA GLU A 20 -18.60 12.40 14.29
C GLU A 20 -17.80 11.69 15.39
N ARG A 21 -18.38 11.59 16.57
CA ARG A 21 -17.75 10.94 17.71
C ARG A 21 -17.91 9.42 17.60
N ASN A 22 -16.81 8.76 17.36
CA ASN A 22 -16.71 7.29 17.42
C ASN A 22 -15.76 6.90 18.55
N LEU A 23 -16.17 5.97 19.40
CA LEU A 23 -15.34 5.49 20.50
C LEU A 23 -14.16 4.59 20.04
N GLY A 24 -14.20 4.14 18.78
CA GLY A 24 -13.22 3.21 18.23
C GLY A 24 -11.98 3.87 17.62
N HIS A 25 -11.99 5.20 17.39
CA HIS A 25 -10.85 5.89 16.75
C HIS A 25 -10.77 7.36 17.17
N ASN A 26 -9.60 7.96 16.95
CA ASN A 26 -9.40 9.39 17.20
C ASN A 26 -10.30 10.23 16.27
N PRO A 27 -10.93 11.32 16.76
CA PRO A 27 -11.90 12.08 15.99
C PRO A 27 -11.32 12.79 14.75
N LEU A 28 -10.03 13.13 14.72
CA LEU A 28 -9.44 13.92 13.64
C LEU A 28 -8.38 13.21 12.82
N PHE A 29 -7.62 12.29 13.41
CA PHE A 29 -6.55 11.58 12.71
C PHE A 29 -6.33 10.19 13.29
N GLN A 30 -5.95 9.26 12.45
CA GLN A 30 -5.67 7.86 12.79
C GLN A 30 -4.19 7.53 12.61
N VAL A 31 -3.43 8.41 11.95
CA VAL A 31 -2.00 8.24 11.71
C VAL A 31 -1.22 9.31 12.43
N LEU A 32 -0.20 8.91 13.20
CA LEU A 32 0.70 9.81 13.91
C LEU A 32 2.12 9.66 13.39
N TYR A 33 2.79 10.78 13.14
CA TYR A 33 4.23 10.86 12.97
C TYR A 33 4.83 11.71 14.09
N ASN A 34 5.83 11.15 14.79
CA ASN A 34 6.54 11.82 15.85
C ASN A 34 8.05 11.72 15.60
N HIS A 35 8.75 12.84 15.72
CA HIS A 35 10.19 12.90 15.60
C HIS A 35 10.81 13.48 16.88
N GLN A 36 11.71 12.72 17.49
CA GLN A 36 12.41 13.14 18.69
C GLN A 36 13.88 13.41 18.36
N THR A 37 14.28 14.64 18.52
CA THR A 37 15.69 15.01 18.43
C THR A 37 16.34 14.79 19.80
N GLU A 38 17.39 14.01 19.86
CA GLU A 38 18.14 13.82 21.10
C GLU A 38 18.74 15.18 21.52
N LEU A 39 18.37 15.66 22.67
CA LEU A 39 18.96 16.86 23.25
C LEU A 39 20.43 16.54 23.55
N LYS A 40 21.36 17.04 22.73
CA LYS A 40 22.80 16.93 22.96
C LYS A 40 23.10 17.38 24.40
N GLY A 41 23.42 16.44 25.26
CA GLY A 41 23.79 16.71 26.66
C GLY A 41 22.88 16.08 27.72
N SER A 42 21.80 15.38 27.34
CA SER A 42 20.92 14.71 28.31
C SER A 42 21.41 13.35 28.82
N GLN A 43 22.65 12.93 28.51
CA GLN A 43 23.29 11.91 29.32
C GLN A 43 23.54 12.50 30.71
N HIS A 44 22.50 12.53 31.54
CA HIS A 44 22.65 12.75 32.95
C HIS A 44 23.42 11.55 33.52
N ARG A 45 24.74 11.55 33.32
CA ARG A 45 25.65 10.64 34.05
C ARG A 45 25.60 11.06 35.52
N LEU A 46 24.70 10.46 36.24
CA LEU A 46 24.70 10.56 37.69
C LEU A 46 25.96 9.79 38.19
N PRO A 47 26.87 10.43 38.90
CA PRO A 47 28.08 9.75 39.38
C PRO A 47 27.70 8.51 40.20
N GLY A 48 28.20 7.35 39.82
CA GLY A 48 27.94 6.09 40.50
C GLY A 48 26.68 5.35 40.11
N LEU A 49 25.95 5.83 39.09
CA LEU A 49 24.78 5.12 38.55
C LEU A 49 25.01 4.75 37.09
N GLU A 50 24.77 3.50 36.74
CA GLU A 50 24.77 3.00 35.38
C GLU A 50 23.29 2.89 34.95
N MET A 51 22.94 3.68 33.92
CA MET A 51 21.55 3.65 33.35
C MET A 51 21.55 2.75 32.13
N SER A 52 20.75 1.70 32.16
CA SER A 52 20.46 0.84 31.02
C SER A 52 19.00 1.05 30.58
N GLY A 53 18.78 1.15 29.25
CA GLY A 53 17.43 1.17 28.70
C GLY A 53 16.77 -0.17 28.89
N LEU A 54 15.55 -0.19 29.45
CA LEU A 54 14.70 -1.37 29.49
C LEU A 54 13.77 -1.31 28.26
N GLU A 55 13.79 -2.32 27.41
CA GLU A 55 12.82 -2.45 26.33
C GLU A 55 11.45 -2.77 26.95
N TRP A 56 10.57 -1.78 26.94
CA TRP A 56 9.18 -1.94 27.37
C TRP A 56 8.28 -2.00 26.14
N SER A 57 7.83 -3.17 25.80
CA SER A 57 6.78 -3.36 24.79
C SER A 57 5.41 -3.22 25.42
N THR A 58 4.69 -2.15 25.13
CA THR A 58 3.25 -2.07 25.39
C THR A 58 2.52 -2.62 24.17
N ASN A 59 1.82 -3.74 24.30
CA ASN A 59 1.02 -4.33 23.20
C ASN A 59 -0.29 -3.56 22.96
N THR A 60 -0.20 -2.21 22.95
CA THR A 60 -1.37 -1.35 22.72
C THR A 60 -1.03 -0.26 21.72
N ALA A 61 -1.84 -0.13 20.68
CA ALA A 61 -1.79 0.98 19.73
C ALA A 61 -2.86 2.00 20.09
N LYS A 62 -2.49 3.28 20.22
CA LYS A 62 -3.43 4.40 20.46
C LYS A 62 -4.02 4.94 19.17
N PHE A 63 -3.35 4.73 18.06
CA PHE A 63 -3.73 5.13 16.71
C PHE A 63 -3.68 3.90 15.80
N ASP A 64 -4.28 4.01 14.65
CA ASP A 64 -4.24 2.92 13.66
C ASP A 64 -2.80 2.63 13.24
N LEU A 65 -2.00 3.70 13.06
CA LEU A 65 -0.59 3.62 12.73
C LEU A 65 0.18 4.79 13.36
N SER A 66 1.33 4.49 13.95
CA SER A 66 2.29 5.51 14.41
C SER A 66 3.68 5.21 13.89
N LEU A 67 4.36 6.24 13.40
CA LEU A 67 5.77 6.23 13.07
C LEU A 67 6.51 7.14 14.05
N ASP A 68 7.28 6.57 14.94
CA ASP A 68 8.17 7.30 15.84
C ASP A 68 9.60 7.21 15.32
N THR A 69 10.26 8.36 15.16
CA THR A 69 11.66 8.46 14.77
C THR A 69 12.47 9.17 15.84
N PHE A 70 13.68 8.76 16.06
CA PHE A 70 14.55 9.34 17.06
C PHE A 70 16.00 9.42 16.58
N GLU A 71 16.66 10.53 16.86
CA GLU A 71 18.08 10.70 16.59
C GLU A 71 18.93 10.05 17.70
N HIS A 72 20.00 9.40 17.31
CA HIS A 72 21.01 8.89 18.22
C HIS A 72 22.41 9.03 17.59
N GLU A 73 23.48 8.78 18.35
CA GLU A 73 24.88 9.00 17.91
C GLU A 73 25.24 8.26 16.60
N LYS A 74 24.57 7.15 16.28
CA LYS A 74 24.86 6.32 15.10
C LYS A 74 23.93 6.57 13.92
N GLY A 75 22.93 7.47 14.05
CA GLY A 75 21.98 7.77 13.01
C GLY A 75 20.55 8.00 13.53
N ILE A 76 19.57 7.62 12.74
CA ILE A 76 18.14 7.75 13.06
C ILE A 76 17.57 6.36 13.27
N GLY A 77 16.96 6.13 14.43
CA GLY A 77 16.14 4.96 14.70
C GLY A 77 14.67 5.24 14.34
N ALA A 78 13.92 4.20 14.02
CA ALA A 78 12.50 4.30 13.75
C ALA A 78 11.73 3.13 14.36
N SER A 79 10.50 3.38 14.79
CA SER A 79 9.56 2.39 15.30
C SER A 79 8.19 2.59 14.67
N LEU A 80 7.60 1.52 14.16
CA LEU A 80 6.23 1.49 13.64
C LEU A 80 5.34 0.74 14.64
N THR A 81 4.35 1.43 15.17
CA THR A 81 3.30 0.86 16.03
C THR A 81 1.98 0.87 15.28
N TYR A 82 1.27 -0.25 15.24
CA TYR A 82 0.04 -0.38 14.44
C TYR A 82 -1.02 -1.23 15.13
N ALA A 83 -2.28 -1.02 14.73
CA ALA A 83 -3.40 -1.82 15.17
C ALA A 83 -3.43 -3.15 14.38
N THR A 84 -3.26 -4.27 15.08
CA THR A 84 -3.23 -5.62 14.47
C THR A 84 -4.58 -6.07 13.90
N ASP A 85 -5.67 -5.41 14.30
CA ASP A 85 -7.00 -5.63 13.73
C ASP A 85 -7.16 -4.99 12.33
N LEU A 86 -6.28 -4.05 11.97
CA LEU A 86 -6.33 -3.31 10.70
C LEU A 86 -5.21 -3.68 9.74
N PHE A 87 -4.06 -4.09 10.24
CA PHE A 87 -2.86 -4.33 9.43
C PHE A 87 -2.19 -5.65 9.77
N ASP A 88 -1.87 -6.40 8.73
CA ASP A 88 -0.97 -7.54 8.84
C ASP A 88 0.49 -7.08 9.01
N ALA A 89 1.28 -7.84 9.73
CA ALA A 89 2.71 -7.56 9.94
C ALA A 89 3.47 -7.39 8.61
N SER A 90 3.19 -8.23 7.61
CA SER A 90 3.82 -8.16 6.28
C SER A 90 3.51 -6.84 5.54
N THR A 91 2.34 -6.25 5.78
CA THR A 91 1.98 -4.94 5.23
C THR A 91 2.82 -3.83 5.88
N ILE A 92 3.00 -3.87 7.19
CA ILE A 92 3.83 -2.89 7.92
C ILE A 92 5.30 -3.03 7.54
N GLU A 93 5.82 -4.25 7.41
CA GLU A 93 7.19 -4.49 6.93
C GLU A 93 7.41 -3.93 5.52
N ARG A 94 6.43 -4.07 4.63
CA ARG A 94 6.48 -3.48 3.29
C ARG A 94 6.47 -1.95 3.35
N MET A 95 5.60 -1.36 4.18
CA MET A 95 5.57 0.10 4.40
C MET A 95 6.91 0.62 4.94
N ALA A 96 7.55 -0.10 5.86
CA ALA A 96 8.86 0.25 6.37
C ALA A 96 9.92 0.26 5.25
N ARG A 97 9.92 -0.75 4.36
CA ARG A 97 10.82 -0.78 3.20
C ARG A 97 10.56 0.38 2.23
N HIS A 98 9.29 0.70 1.96
CA HIS A 98 8.93 1.85 1.12
C HIS A 98 9.43 3.17 1.72
N TRP A 99 9.29 3.34 3.02
CA TRP A 99 9.80 4.52 3.71
C TRP A 99 11.33 4.63 3.61
N LEU A 100 12.07 3.52 3.77
CA LEU A 100 13.52 3.50 3.60
C LEU A 100 13.93 3.83 2.16
N ASN A 101 13.24 3.28 1.15
CA ASN A 101 13.50 3.60 -0.26
C ASN A 101 13.34 5.11 -0.54
N LEU A 102 12.29 5.73 0.02
CA LEU A 102 12.09 7.18 -0.09
C LEU A 102 13.23 7.97 0.55
N LEU A 103 13.66 7.61 1.76
CA LEU A 103 14.78 8.28 2.44
C LEU A 103 16.07 8.16 1.64
N GLU A 104 16.40 6.98 1.13
CA GLU A 104 17.58 6.78 0.28
C GLU A 104 17.51 7.63 -1.00
N ALA A 105 16.35 7.69 -1.66
CA ALA A 105 16.18 8.49 -2.86
C ALA A 105 16.35 9.99 -2.57
N ILE A 106 15.79 10.49 -1.49
CA ILE A 106 15.93 11.89 -1.04
C ILE A 106 17.41 12.23 -0.79
N VAL A 107 18.15 11.34 -0.13
CA VAL A 107 19.58 11.56 0.12
C VAL A 107 20.39 11.56 -1.17
N ARG A 108 20.07 10.68 -2.13
CA ARG A 108 20.75 10.63 -3.43
C ARG A 108 20.46 11.85 -4.31
N GLN A 109 19.21 12.33 -4.32
CA GLN A 109 18.77 13.45 -5.16
C GLN A 109 17.83 14.41 -4.40
N PRO A 110 18.36 15.29 -3.55
CA PRO A 110 17.54 16.18 -2.70
C PRO A 110 16.65 17.16 -3.48
N GLY A 111 16.99 17.44 -4.74
CA GLY A 111 16.22 18.32 -5.64
C GLY A 111 15.11 17.63 -6.43
N GLN A 112 14.94 16.32 -6.29
CA GLN A 112 13.90 15.57 -7.01
C GLN A 112 12.51 15.92 -6.48
N ARG A 113 11.51 15.91 -7.36
CA ARG A 113 10.11 16.15 -6.95
C ARG A 113 9.60 14.96 -6.14
N ILE A 114 8.79 15.22 -5.12
CA ILE A 114 8.20 14.17 -4.26
C ILE A 114 7.43 13.13 -5.06
N SER A 115 6.71 13.56 -6.12
CA SER A 115 5.95 12.67 -7.00
C SER A 115 6.80 11.73 -7.86
N GLU A 116 8.11 11.98 -7.97
CA GLU A 116 9.05 11.20 -8.77
C GLU A 116 9.91 10.26 -7.91
N LEU A 117 9.78 10.33 -6.58
CA LEU A 117 10.53 9.47 -5.67
C LEU A 117 10.10 8.01 -5.82
N PRO A 118 11.05 7.07 -5.95
CA PRO A 118 10.75 5.65 -6.04
C PRO A 118 10.25 5.11 -4.70
N LEU A 119 9.02 4.61 -4.68
CA LEU A 119 8.43 3.98 -3.51
C LEU A 119 8.77 2.49 -3.45
N LEU A 120 8.63 1.80 -4.59
CA LEU A 120 8.81 0.36 -4.70
C LEU A 120 10.28 0.00 -4.91
N GLY A 121 10.75 -1.06 -4.25
CA GLY A 121 12.02 -1.70 -4.56
C GLY A 121 11.97 -2.45 -5.91
N GLU A 122 13.14 -2.84 -6.43
CA GLU A 122 13.26 -3.53 -7.73
C GLU A 122 12.44 -4.83 -7.78
N ASP A 123 12.49 -5.64 -6.73
CA ASP A 123 11.76 -6.91 -6.64
C ASP A 123 10.24 -6.69 -6.67
N GLU A 124 9.75 -5.68 -5.97
CA GLU A 124 8.33 -5.36 -5.92
C GLU A 124 7.84 -4.75 -7.25
N GLN A 125 8.66 -3.91 -7.90
CA GLN A 125 8.39 -3.45 -9.25
C GLN A 125 8.32 -4.61 -10.25
N GLN A 126 9.25 -5.56 -10.17
CA GLN A 126 9.25 -6.76 -10.98
C GLN A 126 7.96 -7.56 -10.77
N ALA A 127 7.58 -7.80 -9.51
CA ALA A 127 6.36 -8.54 -9.18
C ALA A 127 5.11 -7.85 -9.76
N VAL A 128 4.94 -6.54 -9.53
CA VAL A 128 3.76 -5.79 -9.98
C VAL A 128 3.72 -5.66 -11.51
N LEU A 129 4.84 -5.34 -12.15
CA LEU A 129 4.86 -5.05 -13.59
C LEU A 129 4.95 -6.30 -14.47
N ARG A 130 5.51 -7.39 -13.97
CA ARG A 130 5.78 -8.60 -14.77
C ARG A 130 5.12 -9.84 -14.21
N ASP A 131 5.37 -10.20 -12.94
CA ASP A 131 4.98 -11.52 -12.45
C ASP A 131 3.47 -11.65 -12.29
N TRP A 132 2.81 -10.62 -11.80
CA TRP A 132 1.34 -10.57 -11.70
C TRP A 132 0.65 -10.39 -13.06
N ASN A 133 1.39 -9.98 -14.08
CA ASN A 133 0.89 -9.82 -15.45
C ASN A 133 1.27 -10.98 -16.38
N ARG A 134 1.78 -12.09 -15.83
CA ARG A 134 2.08 -13.32 -16.60
C ARG A 134 0.81 -14.11 -16.92
N ASN A 135 -0.15 -13.46 -17.51
CA ASN A 135 -1.42 -14.06 -17.95
C ASN A 135 -1.44 -14.31 -19.48
N THR A 136 -0.25 -14.49 -20.09
CA THR A 136 -0.15 -14.79 -21.51
C THR A 136 -0.80 -16.12 -21.82
N ALA A 137 -2.00 -16.10 -22.38
CA ALA A 137 -2.62 -17.28 -22.97
C ALA A 137 -2.13 -17.41 -24.42
N ALA A 138 -1.89 -18.67 -24.86
CA ALA A 138 -1.65 -18.94 -26.27
C ALA A 138 -2.91 -18.52 -27.06
N PHE A 139 -2.77 -17.50 -27.86
CA PHE A 139 -3.85 -16.94 -28.66
C PHE A 139 -3.47 -17.10 -30.14
N PRO A 140 -4.37 -17.63 -30.99
CA PRO A 140 -4.10 -17.81 -32.42
C PRO A 140 -4.18 -16.46 -33.15
N ASP A 141 -3.13 -15.65 -33.04
CA ASP A 141 -3.01 -14.31 -33.58
C ASP A 141 -2.91 -14.26 -35.13
N GLU A 142 -2.58 -15.39 -35.75
CA GLU A 142 -2.49 -15.53 -37.20
C GLU A 142 -3.86 -15.88 -37.85
N ARG A 143 -4.91 -16.15 -37.07
CA ARG A 143 -6.23 -16.52 -37.57
C ARG A 143 -7.21 -15.36 -37.46
N SER A 144 -8.01 -15.19 -38.50
CA SER A 144 -9.13 -14.28 -38.47
C SER A 144 -10.29 -14.83 -37.62
N ILE A 145 -11.18 -13.96 -37.14
CA ILE A 145 -12.32 -14.37 -36.27
C ILE A 145 -13.19 -15.42 -36.95
N HIS A 146 -13.46 -15.29 -38.25
CA HIS A 146 -14.28 -16.24 -38.98
C HIS A 146 -13.60 -17.62 -39.09
N GLU A 147 -12.29 -17.70 -39.29
CA GLU A 147 -11.55 -18.96 -39.29
C GLU A 147 -11.58 -19.66 -37.92
N LEU A 148 -11.63 -18.91 -36.82
CA LEU A 148 -11.80 -19.48 -35.49
C LEU A 148 -13.20 -20.06 -35.30
N ILE A 149 -14.23 -19.40 -35.82
CA ILE A 149 -15.62 -19.89 -35.82
C ILE A 149 -15.72 -21.15 -36.69
N GLU A 150 -15.19 -21.15 -37.91
CA GLU A 150 -15.16 -22.31 -38.81
C GLU A 150 -14.45 -23.53 -38.21
N ALA A 151 -13.33 -23.28 -37.49
CA ALA A 151 -12.63 -24.34 -36.75
C ALA A 151 -13.51 -24.92 -35.63
N GLN A 152 -14.30 -24.08 -34.95
CA GLN A 152 -15.27 -24.54 -33.96
C GLN A 152 -16.43 -25.33 -34.58
N VAL A 153 -16.92 -24.92 -35.76
CA VAL A 153 -17.92 -25.67 -36.53
C VAL A 153 -17.41 -27.06 -36.85
N ALA A 154 -16.13 -27.19 -37.30
CA ALA A 154 -15.53 -28.46 -37.60
C ALA A 154 -15.36 -29.39 -36.37
N THR A 155 -15.20 -28.78 -35.17
CA THR A 155 -14.98 -29.53 -33.93
C THR A 155 -16.29 -29.94 -33.26
N ALA A 156 -17.29 -29.06 -33.27
CA ALA A 156 -18.57 -29.24 -32.56
C ALA A 156 -19.75 -28.60 -33.32
N PRO A 157 -20.16 -29.16 -34.49
CA PRO A 157 -21.18 -28.56 -35.35
C PRO A 157 -22.55 -28.43 -34.70
N ASP A 158 -22.93 -29.37 -33.87
CA ASP A 158 -24.23 -29.44 -33.23
C ASP A 158 -24.32 -28.67 -31.90
N ALA A 159 -23.19 -28.13 -31.42
CA ALA A 159 -23.18 -27.34 -30.18
C ALA A 159 -23.92 -26.02 -30.36
N PRO A 160 -24.60 -25.50 -29.31
CA PRO A 160 -25.28 -24.20 -29.35
C PRO A 160 -24.27 -23.08 -29.61
N ALA A 161 -24.49 -22.29 -30.66
CA ALA A 161 -23.65 -21.14 -31.01
C ALA A 161 -24.25 -19.80 -30.58
N VAL A 162 -25.56 -19.64 -30.83
CA VAL A 162 -26.31 -18.40 -30.49
C VAL A 162 -27.70 -18.77 -29.99
N THR A 163 -28.10 -18.16 -28.88
CA THR A 163 -29.47 -18.30 -28.33
C THR A 163 -30.08 -16.94 -28.18
N PHE A 164 -31.31 -16.78 -28.71
CA PHE A 164 -32.13 -15.59 -28.55
C PHE A 164 -33.58 -15.99 -28.24
N GLY A 165 -34.05 -15.69 -27.04
CA GLY A 165 -35.34 -16.17 -26.54
C GLY A 165 -35.38 -17.70 -26.50
N GLU A 166 -36.34 -18.31 -27.15
CA GLU A 166 -36.48 -19.78 -27.26
C GLU A 166 -35.76 -20.37 -28.49
N GLN A 167 -35.18 -19.52 -29.34
CA GLN A 167 -34.47 -19.95 -30.54
C GLN A 167 -32.99 -20.15 -30.29
N THR A 168 -32.46 -21.32 -30.62
CA THR A 168 -31.05 -21.63 -30.56
C THR A 168 -30.57 -22.09 -31.93
N LEU A 169 -29.47 -21.51 -32.40
CA LEU A 169 -28.76 -21.97 -33.60
C LEU A 169 -27.52 -22.76 -33.19
N SER A 170 -27.27 -23.88 -33.86
CA SER A 170 -26.02 -24.58 -33.73
C SER A 170 -24.89 -23.88 -34.50
N TYR A 171 -23.63 -24.26 -34.23
CA TYR A 171 -22.48 -23.74 -34.98
C TYR A 171 -22.58 -24.02 -36.48
N ASP A 172 -23.08 -25.20 -36.89
CA ASP A 172 -23.26 -25.53 -38.28
C ASP A 172 -24.40 -24.69 -38.95
N GLU A 173 -25.52 -24.48 -38.25
CA GLU A 173 -26.60 -23.60 -38.73
C GLU A 173 -26.16 -22.15 -38.83
N LEU A 174 -25.37 -21.64 -37.84
CA LEU A 174 -24.83 -20.30 -37.88
C LEU A 174 -23.91 -20.12 -39.08
N ASN A 175 -22.99 -21.05 -39.30
CA ASN A 175 -22.03 -21.02 -40.42
C ASN A 175 -22.74 -21.06 -41.79
N ARG A 176 -23.79 -21.92 -41.96
CA ARG A 176 -24.58 -21.97 -43.20
C ARG A 176 -25.36 -20.71 -43.46
N ARG A 177 -25.73 -19.95 -42.43
CA ARG A 177 -26.45 -18.67 -42.59
C ARG A 177 -25.50 -17.50 -42.84
N ALA A 178 -24.26 -17.60 -42.41
CA ALA A 178 -23.23 -16.58 -42.56
C ALA A 178 -22.54 -16.61 -43.96
N ASN A 179 -22.47 -17.79 -44.59
CA ASN A 179 -21.94 -18.03 -45.93
C ASN A 179 -23.07 -18.12 -46.98
#